data_4c310a7fea300be5295ec9138b6f578c
#
_entry.id   4c310a7fea300be5295ec9138b6f578c
#
_cell.length_a   1.000
_cell.length_b   1.000
_cell.length_c   1.000
_cell.angle_alpha   90.00
_cell.angle_beta   90.00
_cell.angle_gamma   90.00
#
_symmetry.space_group_name_H-M   'P 1'
#
loop_
_entity.id
_entity.type
_entity.pdbx_description
1 polymer ?
#
loop_
_entity_poly.entity_id
_entity_poly.type
_entity_poly.pdbx_seq_one_letter_code
_entity_poly.pdbx_strand_id
1 'polypeptide(L)'
;MTHWKALEPLIVEDATRALRALLDENPDEQFYAAAFHGMYRELDGPIYLPSLCANSVGAREGDEPSGDFWSAEWNPADWRWDEIPFSSAALDAAADAACEITRNDTREGWLLAQQECIDMLVSAARKVRAALGDAPQLTPDFVLFLHDEENSLELACRCIGDAAFHSLFPKEALAQRERMRVAALPAEERVSWLVGRLGRFDGQPVDAEEAEKWLIDTGAPAVPALIEQLARPRGRFGCEAARMLGRIGLATPEVLAALRSKLLAPADKPTHAWCAATLAYLDDSGWLFERLAEWRGEPDRAAVAIRGLCAPYSSFRDPTPVTLDYRPLETLLSGPATEVAVVHEKLRPGSGYCTLRAAEIDEALRGLASPHALVRRHAASLLEERGLGAEAGERILPALADRLAHDGNADVRWQAVRGLMAWKRAALPWQAAVRHAARHDAEERVREAARQCLGEQGSA
;
A
#
# COMPACT_ATOMS: atom_id res chain seq x y z
N MET A 1 -4.70 25.58 -14.58
CA MET A 1 -5.75 24.56 -14.77
C MET A 1 -5.03 23.24 -14.81
N THR A 2 -5.37 22.35 -13.95
CA THR A 2 -4.75 21.02 -13.92
C THR A 2 -5.15 20.24 -15.16
N HIS A 3 -4.24 19.43 -15.68
CA HIS A 3 -4.42 18.74 -16.95
C HIS A 3 -5.65 17.81 -16.95
N TRP A 4 -5.96 17.18 -15.82
CA TRP A 4 -7.12 16.28 -15.66
C TRP A 4 -8.47 16.99 -15.83
N LYS A 5 -8.63 18.21 -15.32
CA LYS A 5 -9.89 18.97 -15.47
C LYS A 5 -10.20 19.33 -16.93
N ALA A 6 -9.18 19.40 -17.79
CA ALA A 6 -9.38 19.67 -19.22
C ALA A 6 -9.94 18.45 -19.98
N LEU A 7 -9.77 17.22 -19.46
CA LEU A 7 -10.32 16.01 -20.05
C LEU A 7 -11.82 15.82 -19.76
N GLU A 8 -12.35 16.41 -18.70
CA GLU A 8 -13.74 16.18 -18.28
C GLU A 8 -14.77 16.40 -19.40
N PRO A 9 -14.74 17.53 -20.16
CA PRO A 9 -15.71 17.73 -21.25
C PRO A 9 -15.63 16.65 -22.32
N LEU A 10 -14.42 16.19 -22.67
CA LEU A 10 -14.19 15.16 -23.67
C LEU A 10 -14.72 13.80 -23.19
N ILE A 11 -14.45 13.43 -21.94
CA ILE A 11 -14.98 12.20 -21.35
C ILE A 11 -16.51 12.24 -21.31
N VAL A 12 -17.10 13.35 -20.88
CA VAL A 12 -18.56 13.49 -20.82
C VAL A 12 -19.18 13.37 -22.22
N GLU A 13 -18.60 13.99 -23.23
CA GLU A 13 -19.09 13.91 -24.61
C GLU A 13 -18.98 12.48 -25.16
N ASP A 14 -17.80 11.88 -25.07
CA ASP A 14 -17.51 10.57 -25.65
C ASP A 14 -18.27 9.45 -24.93
N ALA A 15 -18.29 9.45 -23.59
CA ALA A 15 -19.04 8.46 -22.82
C ALA A 15 -20.55 8.60 -23.02
N THR A 16 -21.08 9.83 -23.09
CA THR A 16 -22.51 10.05 -23.39
C THR A 16 -22.87 9.52 -24.78
N ARG A 17 -22.02 9.78 -25.79
CA ARG A 17 -22.22 9.28 -27.16
C ARG A 17 -22.19 7.74 -27.20
N ALA A 18 -21.21 7.14 -26.55
CA ALA A 18 -21.07 5.68 -26.50
C ALA A 18 -22.25 5.00 -25.81
N LEU A 19 -22.72 5.52 -24.67
CA LEU A 19 -23.89 4.98 -23.98
C LEU A 19 -25.17 5.18 -24.78
N ARG A 20 -25.38 6.33 -25.45
CA ARG A 20 -26.54 6.51 -26.33
C ARG A 20 -26.54 5.53 -27.49
N ALA A 21 -25.40 5.30 -28.12
CA ALA A 21 -25.29 4.29 -29.18
C ALA A 21 -25.65 2.88 -28.65
N LEU A 22 -25.15 2.52 -27.47
CA LEU A 22 -25.51 1.26 -26.82
C LEU A 22 -27.01 1.13 -26.57
N LEU A 23 -27.65 2.18 -26.05
CA LEU A 23 -29.11 2.20 -25.79
C LEU A 23 -29.89 2.06 -27.10
N ASP A 24 -29.49 2.75 -28.18
CA ASP A 24 -30.15 2.70 -29.48
C ASP A 24 -30.00 1.31 -30.14
N GLU A 25 -28.85 0.64 -29.96
CA GLU A 25 -28.59 -0.71 -30.45
C GLU A 25 -29.34 -1.80 -29.67
N ASN A 26 -29.79 -1.50 -28.44
CA ASN A 26 -30.46 -2.44 -27.55
C ASN A 26 -31.82 -1.90 -27.05
N PRO A 27 -32.79 -1.62 -27.97
CA PRO A 27 -34.04 -0.92 -27.62
C PRO A 27 -34.95 -1.69 -26.65
N ASP A 28 -34.81 -3.01 -26.58
CA ASP A 28 -35.64 -3.89 -25.74
C ASP A 28 -35.03 -4.15 -24.35
N GLU A 29 -33.78 -3.69 -24.11
CA GLU A 29 -33.10 -3.83 -22.82
C GLU A 29 -33.46 -2.67 -21.87
N GLN A 30 -33.46 -2.99 -20.56
CA GLN A 30 -33.62 -2.01 -19.50
C GLN A 30 -32.32 -1.95 -18.70
N PHE A 31 -31.54 -0.89 -18.91
CA PHE A 31 -30.26 -0.69 -18.22
C PHE A 31 -30.50 -0.13 -16.82
N TYR A 32 -29.89 -0.76 -15.81
CA TYR A 32 -29.97 -0.30 -14.40
C TYR A 32 -28.68 0.38 -13.93
N ALA A 33 -27.54 0.06 -14.55
CA ALA A 33 -26.26 0.65 -14.18
C ALA A 33 -25.32 0.81 -15.36
N ALA A 34 -24.45 1.84 -15.26
CA ALA A 34 -23.20 1.97 -16.00
C ALA A 34 -22.08 2.37 -15.03
N ALA A 35 -20.83 2.10 -15.40
CA ALA A 35 -19.69 2.43 -14.57
C ALA A 35 -18.46 2.79 -15.39
N PHE A 36 -17.66 3.71 -14.86
CA PHE A 36 -16.24 3.79 -15.18
C PHE A 36 -15.52 2.77 -14.33
N HIS A 37 -14.77 1.82 -14.93
CA HIS A 37 -14.16 0.68 -14.27
C HIS A 37 -12.73 0.44 -14.73
N GLY A 38 -11.89 -0.14 -13.84
CA GLY A 38 -10.55 -0.57 -14.21
C GLY A 38 -9.56 0.57 -14.43
N MET A 39 -9.69 1.67 -13.68
CA MET A 39 -8.70 2.73 -13.71
C MET A 39 -7.35 2.19 -13.26
N TYR A 40 -6.44 1.96 -14.21
CA TYR A 40 -5.09 1.53 -13.89
C TYR A 40 -4.23 2.71 -13.49
N ARG A 41 -3.55 2.59 -12.34
CA ARG A 41 -2.59 3.55 -11.85
C ARG A 41 -1.41 2.85 -11.19
N GLU A 42 -0.24 3.38 -11.43
CA GLU A 42 0.98 2.91 -10.82
C GLU A 42 1.63 4.07 -10.08
N LEU A 43 1.94 3.87 -8.80
CA LEU A 43 2.55 4.92 -7.99
C LEU A 43 3.83 5.43 -8.66
N ASP A 44 3.93 6.74 -8.85
CA ASP A 44 5.01 7.42 -9.60
C ASP A 44 5.08 6.99 -11.09
N GLY A 45 4.01 6.41 -11.62
CA GLY A 45 3.86 5.94 -12.99
C GLY A 45 2.68 6.59 -13.72
N PRO A 46 2.19 5.95 -14.79
CA PRO A 46 1.04 6.44 -15.53
C PRO A 46 -0.25 6.30 -14.73
N ILE A 47 -1.21 7.17 -15.00
CA ILE A 47 -2.60 7.04 -14.64
C ILE A 47 -3.39 6.95 -15.95
N TYR A 48 -4.04 5.80 -16.19
CA TYR A 48 -4.86 5.58 -17.37
C TYR A 48 -6.34 5.82 -17.09
N LEU A 49 -7.08 6.23 -18.12
CA LEU A 49 -8.53 6.34 -18.02
C LEU A 49 -9.15 4.94 -17.84
N PRO A 50 -10.28 4.84 -17.11
CA PRO A 50 -11.02 3.60 -16.95
C PRO A 50 -11.73 3.19 -18.25
N SER A 51 -12.14 1.92 -18.34
CA SER A 51 -13.14 1.45 -19.29
C SER A 51 -14.54 1.96 -18.91
N LEU A 52 -15.44 2.01 -19.89
CA LEU A 52 -16.87 2.25 -19.66
C LEU A 52 -17.60 0.92 -19.78
N CYS A 53 -18.43 0.63 -18.78
CA CYS A 53 -19.19 -0.61 -18.68
C CYS A 53 -20.67 -0.32 -18.46
N ALA A 54 -21.56 -1.26 -18.81
CA ALA A 54 -22.99 -1.16 -18.51
C ALA A 54 -23.62 -2.55 -18.31
N ASN A 55 -24.74 -2.60 -17.58
CA ASN A 55 -25.51 -3.82 -17.44
C ASN A 55 -27.03 -3.55 -17.48
N SER A 56 -27.80 -4.56 -17.92
CA SER A 56 -29.25 -4.51 -18.02
C SER A 56 -29.93 -5.49 -17.07
N VAL A 57 -31.21 -5.26 -16.82
CA VAL A 57 -32.06 -6.17 -16.04
C VAL A 57 -32.11 -7.56 -16.67
N GLY A 58 -32.13 -7.63 -18.01
CA GLY A 58 -32.16 -8.90 -18.75
C GLY A 58 -30.84 -9.69 -18.70
N ALA A 59 -29.73 -9.02 -18.39
CA ALA A 59 -28.41 -9.65 -18.27
C ALA A 59 -28.02 -9.96 -16.81
N ARG A 60 -28.82 -9.52 -15.85
CA ARG A 60 -28.58 -9.76 -14.42
C ARG A 60 -28.87 -11.22 -14.06
N GLU A 61 -28.04 -11.81 -13.19
CA GLU A 61 -28.33 -13.10 -12.58
C GLU A 61 -29.38 -12.93 -11.45
N GLY A 62 -30.51 -13.62 -11.58
CA GLY A 62 -31.62 -13.58 -10.61
C GLY A 62 -32.68 -12.53 -10.90
N ASP A 63 -33.90 -12.76 -10.37
CA ASP A 63 -35.09 -11.95 -10.66
C ASP A 63 -35.18 -10.66 -9.83
N GLU A 64 -34.54 -10.63 -8.65
CA GLU A 64 -34.61 -9.54 -7.69
C GLU A 64 -33.26 -8.87 -7.47
N PRO A 65 -33.22 -7.53 -7.30
CA PRO A 65 -31.97 -6.84 -6.95
C PRO A 65 -31.37 -7.35 -5.64
N SER A 66 -30.07 -7.61 -5.62
CA SER A 66 -29.37 -8.12 -4.42
C SER A 66 -29.37 -7.13 -3.25
N GLY A 67 -29.39 -5.83 -3.53
CA GLY A 67 -29.22 -4.76 -2.54
C GLY A 67 -27.84 -4.79 -1.83
N ASP A 68 -26.89 -5.49 -2.42
CA ASP A 68 -25.53 -5.69 -1.92
C ASP A 68 -24.54 -5.16 -2.96
N PHE A 69 -23.84 -4.08 -2.63
CA PHE A 69 -22.87 -3.45 -3.54
C PHE A 69 -21.76 -4.41 -3.99
N TRP A 70 -21.43 -5.39 -3.16
CA TRP A 70 -20.34 -6.34 -3.43
C TRP A 70 -20.79 -7.62 -4.16
N SER A 71 -22.05 -7.67 -4.60
CA SER A 71 -22.55 -8.79 -5.42
C SER A 71 -22.06 -8.69 -6.87
N ALA A 72 -22.08 -9.80 -7.60
CA ALA A 72 -21.79 -9.83 -9.04
C ALA A 72 -22.67 -8.88 -9.85
N GLU A 73 -23.89 -8.61 -9.39
CA GLU A 73 -24.81 -7.64 -10.00
C GLU A 73 -24.20 -6.25 -10.13
N TRP A 74 -23.37 -5.83 -9.14
CA TRP A 74 -22.79 -4.50 -9.06
C TRP A 74 -21.27 -4.47 -9.31
N ASN A 75 -20.67 -5.60 -9.72
CA ASN A 75 -19.28 -5.69 -10.14
C ASN A 75 -19.16 -5.50 -11.65
N PRO A 76 -18.65 -4.37 -12.16
CA PRO A 76 -18.57 -4.11 -13.59
C PRO A 76 -17.76 -5.13 -14.40
N ALA A 77 -16.82 -5.85 -13.76
CA ALA A 77 -16.04 -6.90 -14.43
C ALA A 77 -16.89 -8.14 -14.81
N ASP A 78 -18.06 -8.31 -14.19
CA ASP A 78 -18.98 -9.43 -14.45
C ASP A 78 -20.15 -9.03 -15.36
N TRP A 79 -20.17 -7.78 -15.87
CA TRP A 79 -21.26 -7.25 -16.65
C TRP A 79 -21.24 -7.69 -18.12
N ARG A 80 -22.41 -7.75 -18.75
CA ARG A 80 -22.53 -8.12 -20.17
C ARG A 80 -21.80 -7.17 -21.11
N TRP A 81 -21.80 -5.87 -20.83
CA TRP A 81 -21.04 -4.85 -21.55
C TRP A 81 -19.92 -4.36 -20.63
N ASP A 82 -18.88 -5.16 -20.49
CA ASP A 82 -17.71 -4.94 -19.63
C ASP A 82 -16.68 -3.98 -20.26
N GLU A 83 -16.75 -3.74 -21.58
CA GLU A 83 -15.88 -2.82 -22.29
C GLU A 83 -16.66 -2.12 -23.42
N ILE A 84 -17.11 -0.88 -23.18
CA ILE A 84 -17.78 -0.06 -24.16
C ILE A 84 -16.76 0.97 -24.69
N PRO A 85 -16.41 0.94 -26.00
CA PRO A 85 -15.48 1.92 -26.56
C PRO A 85 -16.06 3.32 -26.48
N PHE A 86 -15.36 4.27 -25.82
CA PHE A 86 -15.80 5.65 -25.70
C PHE A 86 -14.69 6.67 -25.98
N SER A 87 -13.65 6.28 -26.70
CA SER A 87 -12.55 7.17 -27.05
C SER A 87 -12.81 7.99 -28.34
N SER A 88 -12.12 9.11 -28.41
CA SER A 88 -11.94 9.90 -29.63
C SER A 88 -10.48 10.31 -29.76
N ALA A 89 -10.03 10.67 -30.97
CA ALA A 89 -8.66 11.14 -31.17
C ALA A 89 -8.28 12.32 -30.25
N ALA A 90 -9.26 13.19 -29.92
CA ALA A 90 -9.04 14.29 -29.00
C ALA A 90 -8.87 13.83 -27.55
N LEU A 91 -9.69 12.88 -27.10
CA LEU A 91 -9.61 12.30 -25.75
C LEU A 91 -8.31 11.52 -25.60
N ASP A 92 -7.96 10.67 -26.58
CA ASP A 92 -6.73 9.87 -26.55
C ASP A 92 -5.49 10.76 -26.46
N ALA A 93 -5.38 11.79 -27.31
CA ALA A 93 -4.25 12.71 -27.27
C ALA A 93 -4.14 13.48 -25.93
N ALA A 94 -5.28 13.87 -25.35
CA ALA A 94 -5.31 14.56 -24.07
C ALA A 94 -4.95 13.62 -22.91
N ALA A 95 -5.42 12.35 -22.93
CA ALA A 95 -5.11 11.34 -21.96
C ALA A 95 -3.62 10.96 -21.99
N ASP A 96 -3.04 10.77 -23.17
CA ASP A 96 -1.62 10.50 -23.34
C ASP A 96 -0.76 11.65 -22.78
N ALA A 97 -1.14 12.89 -23.03
CA ALA A 97 -0.45 14.06 -22.47
C ALA A 97 -0.53 14.10 -20.94
N ALA A 98 -1.68 13.76 -20.35
CA ALA A 98 -1.84 13.68 -18.90
C ALA A 98 -1.03 12.53 -18.29
N CYS A 99 -1.02 11.36 -18.92
CA CYS A 99 -0.18 10.22 -18.52
C CYS A 99 1.31 10.56 -18.53
N GLU A 100 1.78 11.26 -19.56
CA GLU A 100 3.20 11.63 -19.65
C GLU A 100 3.61 12.60 -18.54
N ILE A 101 2.71 13.50 -18.13
CA ILE A 101 2.96 14.39 -16.99
C ILE A 101 3.07 13.59 -15.69
N THR A 102 2.15 12.68 -15.41
CA THR A 102 2.17 11.88 -14.18
C THR A 102 3.40 10.99 -14.07
N ARG A 103 3.89 10.44 -15.18
CA ARG A 103 5.14 9.67 -15.23
C ARG A 103 6.36 10.44 -14.78
N ASN A 104 6.36 11.75 -14.96
CA ASN A 104 7.51 12.61 -14.76
C ASN A 104 7.37 13.53 -13.54
N ASP A 105 6.26 13.43 -12.81
CA ASP A 105 6.01 14.27 -11.63
C ASP A 105 6.73 13.75 -10.39
N THR A 106 6.75 14.58 -9.36
CA THR A 106 7.13 14.15 -8.00
C THR A 106 6.06 13.25 -7.42
N ARG A 107 6.39 12.50 -6.37
CA ARG A 107 5.40 11.67 -5.65
C ARG A 107 4.22 12.51 -5.14
N GLU A 108 4.49 13.69 -4.58
CA GLU A 108 3.45 14.60 -4.11
C GLU A 108 2.57 15.10 -5.27
N GLY A 109 3.20 15.51 -6.37
CA GLY A 109 2.51 15.89 -7.60
C GLY A 109 1.69 14.75 -8.17
N TRP A 110 2.21 13.52 -8.16
CA TRP A 110 1.49 12.34 -8.60
C TRP A 110 0.24 12.05 -7.75
N LEU A 111 0.34 12.13 -6.40
CA LEU A 111 -0.79 11.95 -5.50
C LEU A 111 -1.89 13.00 -5.72
N LEU A 112 -1.49 14.25 -5.96
CA LEU A 112 -2.42 15.33 -6.33
C LEU A 112 -3.09 15.05 -7.67
N ALA A 113 -2.33 14.63 -8.69
CA ALA A 113 -2.84 14.29 -10.00
C ALA A 113 -3.83 13.11 -9.94
N GLN A 114 -3.55 12.07 -9.14
CA GLN A 114 -4.46 10.97 -8.90
C GLN A 114 -5.78 11.45 -8.29
N GLN A 115 -5.71 12.29 -7.25
CA GLN A 115 -6.91 12.81 -6.61
C GLN A 115 -7.74 13.66 -7.58
N GLU A 116 -7.10 14.48 -8.40
CA GLU A 116 -7.77 15.29 -9.41
C GLU A 116 -8.41 14.45 -10.52
N CYS A 117 -7.75 13.36 -10.92
CA CYS A 117 -8.31 12.40 -11.88
C CYS A 117 -9.58 11.74 -11.32
N ILE A 118 -9.53 11.28 -10.09
CA ILE A 118 -10.69 10.69 -9.40
C ILE A 118 -11.84 11.70 -9.29
N ASP A 119 -11.57 12.91 -8.84
CA ASP A 119 -12.59 13.96 -8.71
C ASP A 119 -13.22 14.34 -10.06
N MET A 120 -12.41 14.39 -11.10
CA MET A 120 -12.86 14.62 -12.47
C MET A 120 -13.77 13.47 -12.95
N LEU A 121 -13.39 12.20 -12.73
CA LEU A 121 -14.21 11.05 -13.14
C LEU A 121 -15.53 10.99 -12.37
N VAL A 122 -15.54 11.29 -11.07
CA VAL A 122 -16.79 11.40 -10.28
C VAL A 122 -17.70 12.50 -10.84
N SER A 123 -17.13 13.65 -11.21
CA SER A 123 -17.89 14.74 -11.84
C SER A 123 -18.41 14.34 -13.22
N ALA A 124 -17.58 13.69 -14.04
CA ALA A 124 -17.96 13.20 -15.36
C ALA A 124 -19.09 12.18 -15.27
N ALA A 125 -19.04 11.21 -14.34
CA ALA A 125 -20.11 10.24 -14.13
C ALA A 125 -21.46 10.91 -13.88
N ARG A 126 -21.50 11.93 -13.02
CA ARG A 126 -22.71 12.69 -12.73
C ARG A 126 -23.24 13.43 -13.97
N LYS A 127 -22.34 14.05 -14.75
CA LYS A 127 -22.72 14.79 -15.96
C LYS A 127 -23.20 13.87 -17.08
N VAL A 128 -22.55 12.72 -17.28
CA VAL A 128 -22.99 11.71 -18.25
C VAL A 128 -24.39 11.19 -17.86
N ARG A 129 -24.61 10.84 -16.58
CA ARG A 129 -25.92 10.41 -16.08
C ARG A 129 -27.00 11.48 -16.37
N ALA A 130 -26.70 12.75 -16.10
CA ALA A 130 -27.61 13.85 -16.37
C ALA A 130 -27.87 14.04 -17.88
N ALA A 131 -26.85 13.88 -18.72
CA ALA A 131 -26.95 14.01 -20.15
C ALA A 131 -27.77 12.91 -20.83
N LEU A 132 -27.80 11.68 -20.24
CA LEU A 132 -28.65 10.59 -20.73
C LEU A 132 -30.14 10.87 -20.46
N GLY A 133 -30.46 11.67 -19.45
CA GLY A 133 -31.83 12.05 -19.11
C GLY A 133 -32.73 10.86 -18.75
N ASP A 134 -33.98 10.89 -19.25
CA ASP A 134 -34.99 9.86 -19.04
C ASP A 134 -35.13 9.00 -20.30
N ALA A 135 -34.01 8.51 -20.86
CA ALA A 135 -34.03 7.61 -22.01
C ALA A 135 -34.89 6.36 -21.67
N PRO A 136 -35.78 5.91 -22.61
CA PRO A 136 -36.74 4.84 -22.31
C PRO A 136 -36.11 3.48 -21.98
N GLN A 137 -34.84 3.29 -22.35
CA GLN A 137 -34.07 2.08 -22.06
C GLN A 137 -33.44 2.11 -20.65
N LEU A 138 -33.56 3.21 -19.89
CA LEU A 138 -33.01 3.30 -18.54
C LEU A 138 -34.10 2.97 -17.51
N THR A 139 -33.72 2.20 -16.48
CA THR A 139 -34.61 2.03 -15.34
C THR A 139 -34.77 3.35 -14.57
N PRO A 140 -35.86 3.57 -13.83
CA PRO A 140 -36.07 4.79 -13.04
C PRO A 140 -34.95 5.07 -12.03
N ASP A 141 -34.31 4.03 -11.54
CA ASP A 141 -33.21 4.04 -10.56
C ASP A 141 -31.83 3.84 -11.20
N PHE A 142 -31.71 4.01 -12.54
CA PHE A 142 -30.44 3.90 -13.25
C PHE A 142 -29.38 4.79 -12.63
N VAL A 143 -28.21 4.21 -12.39
CA VAL A 143 -27.04 4.90 -11.84
C VAL A 143 -25.82 4.80 -12.74
N LEU A 144 -24.94 5.81 -12.66
CA LEU A 144 -23.61 5.79 -13.27
C LEU A 144 -22.59 6.14 -12.20
N PHE A 145 -21.60 5.27 -11.99
CA PHE A 145 -20.62 5.45 -10.93
C PHE A 145 -19.20 5.12 -11.36
N LEU A 146 -18.24 5.50 -10.52
CA LEU A 146 -16.83 5.10 -10.64
C LEU A 146 -16.60 3.90 -9.72
N HIS A 147 -16.18 2.78 -10.31
CA HIS A 147 -15.77 1.56 -9.62
C HIS A 147 -14.24 1.46 -9.62
N ASP A 148 -13.65 1.41 -8.43
CA ASP A 148 -12.21 1.35 -8.22
C ASP A 148 -11.87 0.24 -7.20
N GLU A 149 -10.77 -0.47 -7.38
CA GLU A 149 -10.40 -1.60 -6.52
C GLU A 149 -10.23 -1.22 -5.04
N GLU A 150 -9.79 0.01 -4.76
CA GLU A 150 -9.48 0.44 -3.39
C GLU A 150 -10.64 1.14 -2.68
N ASN A 151 -11.43 1.96 -3.40
CA ASN A 151 -12.39 2.90 -2.81
C ASN A 151 -13.78 2.86 -3.46
N SER A 152 -14.16 1.74 -4.08
CA SER A 152 -15.40 1.61 -4.87
C SER A 152 -16.65 2.12 -4.17
N LEU A 153 -16.84 1.76 -2.90
CA LEU A 153 -18.03 2.14 -2.14
C LEU A 153 -18.13 3.66 -1.96
N GLU A 154 -17.06 4.32 -1.55
CA GLU A 154 -17.02 5.77 -1.37
C GLU A 154 -17.24 6.49 -2.70
N LEU A 155 -16.54 6.04 -3.76
CA LEU A 155 -16.61 6.65 -5.08
C LEU A 155 -18.00 6.48 -5.70
N ALA A 156 -18.61 5.30 -5.59
CA ALA A 156 -19.98 5.07 -6.03
C ALA A 156 -20.96 5.98 -5.27
N CYS A 157 -20.84 6.05 -3.95
CA CYS A 157 -21.66 6.94 -3.12
C CYS A 157 -21.49 8.42 -3.55
N ARG A 158 -20.27 8.86 -3.81
CA ARG A 158 -19.99 10.20 -4.34
C ARG A 158 -20.61 10.44 -5.71
N CYS A 159 -20.64 9.45 -6.58
CA CYS A 159 -21.26 9.59 -7.92
C CYS A 159 -22.80 9.63 -7.85
N ILE A 160 -23.41 8.74 -7.10
CA ILE A 160 -24.86 8.50 -7.02
C ILE A 160 -25.53 9.51 -6.08
N GLY A 161 -24.85 9.88 -4.99
CA GLY A 161 -25.37 10.68 -3.87
C GLY A 161 -25.94 9.82 -2.75
N ASP A 162 -25.73 10.24 -1.50
CA ASP A 162 -25.99 9.45 -0.29
C ASP A 162 -27.39 8.84 -0.21
N ALA A 163 -28.42 9.63 -0.51
CA ALA A 163 -29.81 9.17 -0.36
C ALA A 163 -30.15 8.05 -1.37
N ALA A 164 -29.77 8.23 -2.63
CA ALA A 164 -30.01 7.23 -3.68
C ALA A 164 -29.14 5.99 -3.47
N PHE A 165 -27.87 6.18 -3.09
CA PHE A 165 -26.95 5.10 -2.78
C PHE A 165 -27.48 4.21 -1.64
N HIS A 166 -27.93 4.80 -0.53
CA HIS A 166 -28.47 4.04 0.61
C HIS A 166 -29.83 3.40 0.33
N SER A 167 -30.58 3.90 -0.66
CA SER A 167 -31.81 3.26 -1.13
C SER A 167 -31.51 2.00 -1.95
N LEU A 168 -30.51 2.07 -2.81
CA LEU A 168 -30.07 0.93 -3.64
C LEU A 168 -29.35 -0.14 -2.82
N PHE A 169 -28.56 0.29 -1.83
CA PHE A 169 -27.69 -0.57 -1.04
C PHE A 169 -28.03 -0.50 0.46
N PRO A 170 -29.17 -1.06 0.89
CA PRO A 170 -29.60 -0.98 2.29
C PRO A 170 -28.65 -1.69 3.27
N LYS A 171 -27.91 -2.71 2.83
CA LYS A 171 -26.88 -3.37 3.65
C LYS A 171 -25.76 -2.39 3.99
N GLU A 172 -25.28 -1.62 3.02
CA GLU A 172 -24.23 -0.62 3.20
C GLU A 172 -24.69 0.54 4.09
N ALA A 173 -25.97 0.95 3.95
CA ALA A 173 -26.58 1.93 4.83
C ALA A 173 -26.63 1.47 6.30
N LEU A 174 -26.89 0.18 6.53
CA LEU A 174 -26.86 -0.41 7.87
C LEU A 174 -25.42 -0.46 8.41
N ALA A 175 -24.48 -0.88 7.56
CA ALA A 175 -23.05 -0.95 7.92
C ALA A 175 -22.51 0.43 8.31
N GLN A 176 -22.83 1.46 7.56
CA GLN A 176 -22.40 2.83 7.86
C GLN A 176 -23.02 3.33 9.18
N ARG A 177 -24.30 3.07 9.42
CA ARG A 177 -24.95 3.45 10.69
C ARG A 177 -24.28 2.77 11.88
N GLU A 178 -23.92 1.49 11.77
CA GLU A 178 -23.21 0.78 12.84
C GLU A 178 -21.81 1.36 13.09
N ARG A 179 -21.06 1.67 12.03
CA ARG A 179 -19.76 2.36 12.15
C ARG A 179 -19.89 3.70 12.86
N MET A 180 -20.88 4.50 12.48
CA MET A 180 -21.17 5.79 13.14
C MET A 180 -21.55 5.60 14.61
N ARG A 181 -22.37 4.59 14.92
CA ARG A 181 -22.73 4.28 16.31
C ARG A 181 -21.51 3.93 17.15
N VAL A 182 -20.64 3.06 16.65
CA VAL A 182 -19.43 2.65 17.36
C VAL A 182 -18.45 3.82 17.50
N ALA A 183 -18.28 4.64 16.46
CA ALA A 183 -17.44 5.84 16.50
C ALA A 183 -17.90 6.85 17.55
N ALA A 184 -19.20 6.95 17.79
CA ALA A 184 -19.80 7.87 18.78
C ALA A 184 -19.70 7.37 20.24
N LEU A 185 -19.29 6.12 20.48
CA LEU A 185 -19.12 5.60 21.85
C LEU A 185 -18.03 6.37 22.60
N PRO A 186 -18.16 6.56 23.92
CA PRO A 186 -17.06 6.97 24.79
C PRO A 186 -15.82 6.12 24.57
N ALA A 187 -14.62 6.71 24.68
CA ALA A 187 -13.37 6.02 24.31
C ALA A 187 -13.19 4.63 24.98
N GLU A 188 -13.50 4.53 26.28
CA GLU A 188 -13.37 3.26 27.01
C GLU A 188 -14.38 2.21 26.53
N GLU A 189 -15.63 2.60 26.29
CA GLU A 189 -16.68 1.70 25.78
C GLU A 189 -16.34 1.26 24.34
N ARG A 190 -15.86 2.20 23.52
CA ARG A 190 -15.43 1.89 22.15
C ARG A 190 -14.28 0.90 22.13
N VAL A 191 -13.23 1.12 22.94
CA VAL A 191 -12.10 0.18 23.08
C VAL A 191 -12.59 -1.19 23.53
N SER A 192 -13.44 -1.27 24.56
CA SER A 192 -13.99 -2.54 25.04
C SER A 192 -14.78 -3.27 23.96
N TRP A 193 -15.60 -2.55 23.20
CA TRP A 193 -16.38 -3.09 22.10
C TRP A 193 -15.48 -3.60 20.98
N LEU A 194 -14.46 -2.83 20.55
CA LEU A 194 -13.51 -3.21 19.50
C LEU A 194 -12.67 -4.43 19.89
N VAL A 195 -12.18 -4.51 21.13
CA VAL A 195 -11.47 -5.70 21.64
C VAL A 195 -12.37 -6.93 21.58
N GLY A 196 -13.68 -6.79 21.85
CA GLY A 196 -14.67 -7.85 21.70
C GLY A 196 -14.88 -8.32 20.26
N ARG A 197 -14.45 -7.53 19.25
CA ARG A 197 -14.52 -7.87 17.83
C ARG A 197 -13.30 -8.60 17.31
N LEU A 198 -12.17 -8.57 18.01
CA LEU A 198 -10.94 -9.21 17.56
C LEU A 198 -11.16 -10.70 17.21
N GLY A 199 -10.73 -11.07 16.01
CA GLY A 199 -10.85 -12.42 15.45
C GLY A 199 -12.28 -12.89 15.15
N ARG A 200 -13.25 -11.99 15.07
CA ARG A 200 -14.62 -12.30 14.64
C ARG A 200 -14.82 -11.93 13.18
N PHE A 201 -15.12 -12.95 12.38
CA PHE A 201 -15.46 -12.86 10.95
C PHE A 201 -16.90 -13.36 10.77
N ASP A 202 -17.85 -12.64 11.35
CA ASP A 202 -19.26 -13.04 11.46
C ASP A 202 -20.20 -12.19 10.57
N GLY A 203 -19.64 -11.49 9.57
CA GLY A 203 -20.38 -10.66 8.62
C GLY A 203 -20.93 -9.37 9.24
N GLN A 204 -20.52 -9.01 10.46
CA GLN A 204 -20.89 -7.72 11.04
C GLN A 204 -20.10 -6.58 10.36
N PRO A 205 -20.70 -5.38 10.28
CA PRO A 205 -20.13 -4.22 9.58
C PRO A 205 -18.71 -3.82 10.00
N VAL A 206 -18.39 -3.97 11.29
CA VAL A 206 -17.04 -3.78 11.82
C VAL A 206 -16.50 -5.17 12.13
N ASP A 207 -15.69 -5.69 11.25
CA ASP A 207 -15.03 -6.99 11.42
C ASP A 207 -13.76 -6.91 12.27
N ALA A 208 -13.01 -8.01 12.33
CA ALA A 208 -11.79 -8.07 13.11
C ALA A 208 -10.70 -7.13 12.59
N GLU A 209 -10.57 -6.99 11.26
CA GLU A 209 -9.54 -6.17 10.64
C GLU A 209 -9.83 -4.68 10.84
N GLU A 210 -11.06 -4.27 10.62
CA GLU A 210 -11.50 -2.90 10.88
C GLU A 210 -11.39 -2.55 12.38
N ALA A 211 -11.73 -3.49 13.27
CA ALA A 211 -11.58 -3.30 14.71
C ALA A 211 -10.11 -3.10 15.13
N GLU A 212 -9.18 -3.87 14.55
CA GLU A 212 -7.75 -3.67 14.80
C GLU A 212 -7.27 -2.29 14.33
N LYS A 213 -7.68 -1.85 13.13
CA LYS A 213 -7.36 -0.53 12.61
C LYS A 213 -7.85 0.56 13.56
N TRP A 214 -9.10 0.48 14.00
CA TRP A 214 -9.67 1.47 14.91
C TRP A 214 -9.02 1.46 16.30
N LEU A 215 -8.57 0.31 16.81
CA LEU A 215 -7.80 0.22 18.05
C LEU A 215 -6.45 0.92 17.91
N ILE A 216 -5.75 0.73 16.79
CA ILE A 216 -4.49 1.42 16.49
C ILE A 216 -4.73 2.94 16.39
N ASP A 217 -5.75 3.37 15.64
CA ASP A 217 -6.10 4.79 15.46
C ASP A 217 -6.53 5.46 16.79
N THR A 218 -7.10 4.69 17.71
CA THR A 218 -7.45 5.16 19.06
C THR A 218 -6.20 5.51 19.88
N GLY A 219 -5.07 4.83 19.64
CA GLY A 219 -3.80 5.16 20.26
C GLY A 219 -3.75 4.84 21.77
N ALA A 220 -3.25 5.79 22.55
CA ALA A 220 -3.02 5.63 24.01
C ALA A 220 -4.21 5.05 24.80
N PRO A 221 -5.47 5.43 24.58
CA PRO A 221 -6.62 4.84 25.29
C PRO A 221 -6.80 3.33 25.06
N ALA A 222 -6.29 2.76 23.94
CA ALA A 222 -6.39 1.32 23.68
C ALA A 222 -5.31 0.51 24.42
N VAL A 223 -4.20 1.13 24.83
CA VAL A 223 -3.03 0.43 25.38
C VAL A 223 -3.35 -0.45 26.60
N PRO A 224 -4.11 0.01 27.61
CA PRO A 224 -4.41 -0.83 28.78
C PRO A 224 -5.14 -2.12 28.42
N ALA A 225 -6.13 -2.03 27.53
CA ALA A 225 -6.92 -3.19 27.08
C ALA A 225 -6.08 -4.16 26.24
N LEU A 226 -5.15 -3.64 25.42
CA LEU A 226 -4.22 -4.47 24.64
C LEU A 226 -3.19 -5.16 25.52
N ILE A 227 -2.69 -4.51 26.59
CA ILE A 227 -1.82 -5.14 27.60
C ILE A 227 -2.57 -6.27 28.31
N GLU A 228 -3.82 -6.04 28.70
CA GLU A 228 -4.65 -7.10 29.30
C GLU A 228 -4.82 -8.29 28.35
N GLN A 229 -5.10 -8.02 27.07
CA GLN A 229 -5.24 -9.04 26.05
C GLN A 229 -3.93 -9.85 25.86
N LEU A 230 -2.79 -9.16 25.81
CA LEU A 230 -1.47 -9.77 25.72
C LEU A 230 -1.16 -10.68 26.94
N ALA A 231 -1.56 -10.26 28.16
CA ALA A 231 -1.31 -10.98 29.40
C ALA A 231 -2.08 -12.30 29.51
N ARG A 232 -3.20 -12.48 28.80
CA ARG A 232 -4.05 -13.67 28.89
C ARG A 232 -3.25 -14.95 28.59
N PRO A 233 -3.30 -15.97 29.48
CA PRO A 233 -2.69 -17.26 29.23
C PRO A 233 -3.37 -17.94 28.04
N ARG A 234 -2.61 -18.39 27.04
CA ARG A 234 -3.16 -18.98 25.81
C ARG A 234 -4.18 -18.06 25.10
N GLY A 235 -4.03 -16.75 25.25
CA GLY A 235 -4.87 -15.74 24.60
C GLY A 235 -4.82 -15.92 23.10
N ARG A 236 -5.98 -16.10 22.46
CA ARG A 236 -6.15 -16.32 21.02
C ARG A 236 -5.61 -15.16 20.19
N PHE A 237 -5.39 -13.98 20.80
CA PHE A 237 -5.03 -12.73 20.13
C PHE A 237 -3.78 -12.07 20.76
N GLY A 238 -2.86 -12.87 21.29
CA GLY A 238 -1.62 -12.34 21.87
C GLY A 238 -0.69 -11.72 20.82
N CYS A 239 -0.62 -12.30 19.63
CA CYS A 239 0.20 -11.77 18.54
C CYS A 239 -0.41 -10.48 17.96
N GLU A 240 -1.74 -10.39 17.80
CA GLU A 240 -2.46 -9.20 17.36
C GLU A 240 -2.27 -8.06 18.37
N ALA A 241 -2.42 -8.33 19.65
CA ALA A 241 -2.19 -7.35 20.71
C ALA A 241 -0.74 -6.81 20.70
N ALA A 242 0.26 -7.69 20.59
CA ALA A 242 1.66 -7.29 20.50
C ALA A 242 1.90 -6.42 19.24
N ARG A 243 1.34 -6.81 18.08
CA ARG A 243 1.44 -6.06 16.82
C ARG A 243 0.79 -4.68 16.93
N MET A 244 -0.44 -4.60 17.47
CA MET A 244 -1.14 -3.33 17.66
C MET A 244 -0.38 -2.39 18.59
N LEU A 245 0.19 -2.88 19.70
CA LEU A 245 1.03 -2.07 20.60
C LEU A 245 2.25 -1.49 19.86
N GLY A 246 2.87 -2.27 18.96
CA GLY A 246 3.95 -1.80 18.10
C GLY A 246 3.50 -0.71 17.12
N ARG A 247 2.32 -0.88 16.51
CA ARG A 247 1.73 0.09 15.56
C ARG A 247 1.27 1.39 16.24
N ILE A 248 0.81 1.31 17.50
CA ILE A 248 0.52 2.50 18.32
C ILE A 248 1.82 3.27 18.64
N GLY A 249 2.95 2.57 18.76
CA GLY A 249 4.25 3.20 18.87
C GLY A 249 4.57 3.85 20.23
N LEU A 250 3.85 3.52 21.30
CA LEU A 250 4.05 4.10 22.63
C LEU A 250 4.98 3.23 23.48
N ALA A 251 6.24 3.64 23.61
CA ALA A 251 7.27 2.94 24.40
C ALA A 251 7.17 3.27 25.91
N THR A 252 5.98 3.09 26.53
CA THR A 252 5.85 3.33 27.96
C THR A 252 6.46 2.15 28.76
N PRO A 253 6.89 2.39 30.03
CA PRO A 253 7.40 1.33 30.90
C PRO A 253 6.45 0.13 31.02
N GLU A 254 5.13 0.39 31.05
CA GLU A 254 4.09 -0.64 31.19
C GLU A 254 4.01 -1.50 29.89
N VAL A 255 4.06 -0.89 28.72
CA VAL A 255 4.06 -1.60 27.43
C VAL A 255 5.30 -2.47 27.31
N LEU A 256 6.49 -1.89 27.55
CA LEU A 256 7.74 -2.64 27.49
C LEU A 256 7.77 -3.80 28.50
N ALA A 257 7.33 -3.58 29.74
CA ALA A 257 7.24 -4.60 30.76
C ALA A 257 6.29 -5.74 30.37
N ALA A 258 5.13 -5.43 29.78
CA ALA A 258 4.16 -6.42 29.33
C ALA A 258 4.73 -7.29 28.19
N LEU A 259 5.36 -6.68 27.18
CA LEU A 259 5.99 -7.38 26.05
C LEU A 259 7.15 -8.27 26.51
N ARG A 260 8.04 -7.76 27.37
CA ARG A 260 9.16 -8.51 27.96
C ARG A 260 8.66 -9.69 28.78
N SER A 261 7.67 -9.47 29.66
CA SER A 261 7.05 -10.53 30.46
C SER A 261 6.44 -11.63 29.58
N LYS A 262 5.73 -11.24 28.50
CA LYS A 262 5.13 -12.21 27.59
C LYS A 262 6.18 -13.00 26.82
N LEU A 263 7.28 -12.37 26.40
CA LEU A 263 8.38 -13.03 25.69
C LEU A 263 9.13 -14.05 26.60
N LEU A 264 9.16 -13.82 27.90
CA LEU A 264 9.74 -14.74 28.88
C LEU A 264 8.78 -15.88 29.27
N ALA A 265 7.48 -15.66 29.17
CA ALA A 265 6.45 -16.62 29.54
C ALA A 265 6.18 -17.62 28.39
N PRO A 266 5.62 -18.82 28.70
CA PRO A 266 5.14 -19.71 27.63
C PRO A 266 4.06 -19.05 26.78
N ALA A 267 4.31 -18.98 25.47
CA ALA A 267 3.36 -18.50 24.47
C ALA A 267 3.57 -19.23 23.14
N ASP A 268 2.65 -19.05 22.19
CA ASP A 268 2.82 -19.54 20.83
C ASP A 268 3.93 -18.78 20.08
N LYS A 269 4.46 -19.40 19.03
CA LYS A 269 5.56 -18.82 18.23
C LYS A 269 5.21 -17.45 17.61
N PRO A 270 4.01 -17.23 17.04
CA PRO A 270 3.62 -15.91 16.53
C PRO A 270 3.63 -14.83 17.61
N THR A 271 3.09 -15.11 18.80
CA THR A 271 3.10 -14.15 19.92
C THR A 271 4.53 -13.77 20.34
N HIS A 272 5.43 -14.74 20.48
CA HIS A 272 6.84 -14.45 20.78
C HIS A 272 7.51 -13.62 19.68
N ALA A 273 7.27 -13.97 18.40
CA ALA A 273 7.85 -13.24 17.28
C ALA A 273 7.40 -11.77 17.26
N TRP A 274 6.09 -11.52 17.47
CA TRP A 274 5.57 -10.16 17.52
C TRP A 274 6.01 -9.39 18.77
N CYS A 275 6.11 -10.03 19.93
CA CYS A 275 6.66 -9.37 21.12
C CYS A 275 8.11 -8.92 20.88
N ALA A 276 8.96 -9.79 20.31
CA ALA A 276 10.35 -9.44 20.00
C ALA A 276 10.44 -8.33 18.92
N ALA A 277 9.65 -8.41 17.87
CA ALA A 277 9.60 -7.37 16.83
C ALA A 277 9.12 -6.02 17.40
N THR A 278 8.06 -6.05 18.22
CA THR A 278 7.51 -4.84 18.85
C THR A 278 8.50 -4.18 19.81
N LEU A 279 9.24 -4.96 20.59
CA LEU A 279 10.32 -4.40 21.43
C LEU A 279 11.37 -3.68 20.58
N ALA A 280 11.76 -4.24 19.43
CA ALA A 280 12.68 -3.57 18.53
C ALA A 280 12.08 -2.30 17.88
N TYR A 281 10.79 -2.31 17.51
CA TYR A 281 10.07 -1.12 17.02
C TYR A 281 9.91 -0.02 18.06
N LEU A 282 9.88 -0.38 19.33
CA LEU A 282 9.79 0.53 20.46
C LEU A 282 11.18 0.93 21.02
N ASP A 283 12.24 0.73 20.22
CA ASP A 283 13.63 1.07 20.53
C ASP A 283 14.21 0.35 21.77
N ASP A 284 13.72 -0.86 22.08
CA ASP A 284 14.18 -1.67 23.21
C ASP A 284 15.14 -2.79 22.77
N SER A 285 15.93 -2.52 21.73
CA SER A 285 16.90 -3.45 21.17
C SER A 285 17.98 -3.86 22.17
N GLY A 286 18.35 -2.99 23.11
CA GLY A 286 19.33 -3.29 24.16
C GLY A 286 18.90 -4.49 25.01
N TRP A 287 17.66 -4.53 25.46
CA TRP A 287 17.12 -5.65 26.23
C TRP A 287 17.11 -6.95 25.42
N LEU A 288 16.79 -6.90 24.13
CA LEU A 288 16.84 -8.08 23.27
C LEU A 288 18.26 -8.63 23.11
N PHE A 289 19.28 -7.77 23.03
CA PHE A 289 20.69 -8.20 23.01
C PHE A 289 21.12 -8.87 24.31
N GLU A 290 20.70 -8.36 25.46
CA GLU A 290 20.92 -9.00 26.75
C GLU A 290 20.31 -10.42 26.76
N ARG A 291 19.08 -10.56 26.32
CA ARG A 291 18.40 -11.86 26.23
C ARG A 291 19.06 -12.78 25.22
N LEU A 292 19.50 -12.28 24.07
CA LEU A 292 20.25 -13.07 23.09
C LEU A 292 21.51 -13.66 23.70
N ALA A 293 22.25 -12.89 24.48
CA ALA A 293 23.45 -13.36 25.16
C ALA A 293 23.16 -14.50 26.14
N GLU A 294 22.05 -14.42 26.90
CA GLU A 294 21.59 -15.48 27.81
C GLU A 294 21.09 -16.73 27.08
N TRP A 295 20.40 -16.54 25.94
CA TRP A 295 19.75 -17.62 25.21
C TRP A 295 20.64 -18.31 24.17
N ARG A 296 21.94 -18.03 24.12
CA ARG A 296 22.87 -18.65 23.13
C ARG A 296 22.86 -20.20 23.19
N GLY A 297 22.56 -20.77 24.36
CA GLY A 297 22.37 -22.21 24.51
C GLY A 297 20.99 -22.75 24.11
N GLU A 298 20.05 -21.87 23.74
CA GLU A 298 18.66 -22.16 23.39
C GLU A 298 18.36 -21.66 21.97
N PRO A 299 18.67 -22.44 20.91
CA PRO A 299 18.65 -21.94 19.53
C PRO A 299 17.32 -21.31 19.10
N ASP A 300 16.18 -21.90 19.51
CA ASP A 300 14.85 -21.38 19.16
C ASP A 300 14.59 -19.99 19.77
N ARG A 301 14.98 -19.79 21.04
CA ARG A 301 14.81 -18.50 21.74
C ARG A 301 15.78 -17.45 21.20
N ALA A 302 17.02 -17.83 20.95
CA ALA A 302 18.00 -16.97 20.32
C ALA A 302 17.51 -16.49 18.93
N ALA A 303 16.97 -17.40 18.13
CA ALA A 303 16.40 -17.06 16.81
C ALA A 303 15.22 -16.08 16.90
N VAL A 304 14.37 -16.18 17.94
CA VAL A 304 13.28 -15.21 18.18
C VAL A 304 13.84 -13.82 18.44
N ALA A 305 14.84 -13.69 19.31
CA ALA A 305 15.48 -12.40 19.60
C ALA A 305 16.13 -11.79 18.34
N ILE A 306 16.87 -12.61 17.58
CA ILE A 306 17.55 -12.15 16.34
C ILE A 306 16.51 -11.68 15.31
N ARG A 307 15.45 -12.46 15.07
CA ARG A 307 14.39 -12.07 14.13
C ARG A 307 13.66 -10.79 14.57
N GLY A 308 13.46 -10.62 15.90
CA GLY A 308 12.96 -9.37 16.46
C GLY A 308 13.87 -8.19 16.17
N LEU A 309 15.17 -8.31 16.44
CA LEU A 309 16.18 -7.29 16.15
C LEU A 309 16.28 -6.96 14.65
N CYS A 310 15.95 -7.92 13.78
CA CYS A 310 15.90 -7.69 12.32
C CYS A 310 14.58 -7.06 11.83
N ALA A 311 13.52 -7.03 12.64
CA ALA A 311 12.20 -6.56 12.21
C ALA A 311 12.20 -5.12 11.65
N PRO A 312 12.91 -4.14 12.24
CA PRO A 312 12.98 -2.77 11.71
C PRO A 312 13.55 -2.65 10.29
N TYR A 313 14.28 -3.67 9.81
CA TYR A 313 14.88 -3.69 8.48
C TYR A 313 14.07 -4.50 7.46
N SER A 314 13.00 -5.16 7.86
CA SER A 314 12.20 -6.04 7.00
C SER A 314 10.71 -5.73 7.00
N SER A 315 10.29 -4.62 7.58
CA SER A 315 8.88 -4.22 7.69
C SER A 315 8.73 -2.71 7.62
N PHE A 316 7.53 -2.26 7.33
CA PHE A 316 7.20 -0.83 7.42
C PHE A 316 7.38 -0.35 8.86
N ARG A 317 8.19 0.71 9.03
CA ARG A 317 8.48 1.31 10.34
C ARG A 317 7.46 2.38 10.73
N ASP A 318 6.69 2.89 9.80
CA ASP A 318 5.64 3.83 10.11
C ASP A 318 4.41 3.09 10.69
N PRO A 319 3.81 3.60 11.77
CA PRO A 319 4.14 4.80 12.56
C PRO A 319 5.10 4.57 13.74
N THR A 320 5.89 3.49 13.77
CA THR A 320 6.75 3.15 14.92
C THR A 320 7.80 4.24 15.22
N PRO A 321 8.21 4.43 16.49
CA PRO A 321 9.15 5.47 16.87
C PRO A 321 10.59 5.18 16.44
N VAL A 322 10.93 3.90 16.17
CA VAL A 322 12.30 3.52 15.83
C VAL A 322 12.79 4.22 14.56
N THR A 323 13.97 4.80 14.62
CA THR A 323 14.68 5.36 13.46
C THR A 323 15.60 4.33 12.83
N LEU A 324 15.97 4.53 11.58
CA LEU A 324 16.98 3.68 10.92
C LEU A 324 18.31 3.82 11.65
N ASP A 325 18.82 2.70 12.15
CA ASP A 325 20.15 2.58 12.75
C ASP A 325 20.72 1.20 12.40
N TYR A 326 21.81 1.16 11.65
CA TYR A 326 22.43 -0.10 11.26
C TYR A 326 23.34 -0.73 12.32
N ARG A 327 23.69 -0.03 13.40
CA ARG A 327 24.58 -0.55 14.45
C ARG A 327 24.08 -1.86 15.07
N PRO A 328 22.79 -2.04 15.40
CA PRO A 328 22.27 -3.32 15.86
C PRO A 328 22.48 -4.45 14.85
N LEU A 329 22.18 -4.18 13.56
CA LEU A 329 22.36 -5.17 12.50
C LEU A 329 23.83 -5.52 12.27
N GLU A 330 24.74 -4.53 12.28
CA GLU A 330 26.18 -4.73 12.17
C GLU A 330 26.73 -5.53 13.35
N THR A 331 26.20 -5.32 14.57
CA THR A 331 26.53 -6.11 15.75
C THR A 331 26.15 -7.59 15.57
N LEU A 332 24.94 -7.86 15.08
CA LEU A 332 24.49 -9.23 14.78
C LEU A 332 25.38 -9.89 13.70
N LEU A 333 25.70 -9.16 12.62
CA LEU A 333 26.51 -9.67 11.52
C LEU A 333 27.99 -9.89 11.89
N SER A 334 28.45 -9.29 12.98
CA SER A 334 29.77 -9.51 13.55
C SER A 334 29.78 -10.64 14.62
N GLY A 335 28.63 -11.23 14.90
CA GLY A 335 28.46 -12.28 15.89
C GLY A 335 28.81 -13.69 15.39
N PRO A 336 28.41 -14.73 16.13
CA PRO A 336 28.62 -16.13 15.76
C PRO A 336 27.95 -16.49 14.43
N ALA A 337 28.56 -17.40 13.67
CA ALA A 337 28.06 -17.82 12.35
C ALA A 337 26.60 -18.35 12.38
N THR A 338 26.18 -18.98 13.47
CA THR A 338 24.81 -19.45 13.66
C THR A 338 23.81 -18.30 13.79
N GLU A 339 24.17 -17.22 14.48
CA GLU A 339 23.36 -16.01 14.61
C GLU A 339 23.30 -15.27 13.27
N VAL A 340 24.43 -15.13 12.60
CA VAL A 340 24.54 -14.51 11.26
C VAL A 340 23.67 -15.23 10.23
N ALA A 341 23.59 -16.57 10.28
CA ALA A 341 22.73 -17.35 9.40
C ALA A 341 21.24 -16.99 9.54
N VAL A 342 20.76 -16.76 10.77
CA VAL A 342 19.38 -16.33 11.04
C VAL A 342 19.13 -14.93 10.47
N VAL A 343 20.11 -14.01 10.59
CA VAL A 343 20.00 -12.67 10.00
C VAL A 343 19.87 -12.77 8.48
N HIS A 344 20.71 -13.56 7.82
CA HIS A 344 20.66 -13.75 6.36
C HIS A 344 19.35 -14.39 5.90
N GLU A 345 18.81 -15.36 6.66
CA GLU A 345 17.49 -15.94 6.39
C GLU A 345 16.38 -14.88 6.46
N LYS A 346 16.38 -14.09 7.52
CA LYS A 346 15.34 -13.09 7.79
C LYS A 346 15.38 -11.92 6.80
N LEU A 347 16.58 -11.48 6.41
CA LEU A 347 16.80 -10.32 5.52
C LEU A 347 17.23 -10.73 4.10
N ARG A 348 16.84 -11.93 3.65
CA ARG A 348 17.05 -12.35 2.27
C ARG A 348 16.31 -11.43 1.28
N PRO A 349 16.75 -11.32 0.02
CA PRO A 349 16.04 -10.55 -1.00
C PRO A 349 14.56 -10.93 -1.09
N GLY A 350 13.67 -9.94 -1.14
CA GLY A 350 12.22 -10.16 -1.19
C GLY A 350 11.54 -10.55 0.13
N SER A 351 12.27 -10.52 1.26
CA SER A 351 11.70 -10.90 2.57
C SER A 351 10.83 -9.83 3.25
N GLY A 352 10.79 -8.62 2.72
CA GLY A 352 9.99 -7.53 3.27
C GLY A 352 10.41 -6.16 2.75
N TYR A 353 9.67 -5.16 3.16
CA TYR A 353 9.90 -3.77 2.82
C TYR A 353 10.31 -2.99 4.07
N CYS A 354 11.23 -2.06 3.89
CA CYS A 354 11.57 -1.07 4.89
C CYS A 354 11.52 0.31 4.22
N THR A 355 10.82 1.26 4.83
CA THR A 355 10.71 2.62 4.31
C THR A 355 11.87 3.50 4.78
N LEU A 356 12.24 4.51 4.00
CA LEU A 356 13.23 5.52 4.35
C LEU A 356 12.56 6.86 4.57
N ARG A 357 12.78 7.46 5.73
CA ARG A 357 12.34 8.83 6.02
C ARG A 357 13.42 9.82 5.64
N ALA A 358 13.04 11.04 5.28
CA ALA A 358 14.03 12.07 4.88
C ALA A 358 15.11 12.33 5.94
N ALA A 359 14.76 12.27 7.23
CA ALA A 359 15.71 12.43 8.33
C ALA A 359 16.73 11.27 8.46
N GLU A 360 16.51 10.16 7.78
CA GLU A 360 17.33 8.94 7.88
C GLU A 360 18.31 8.75 6.70
N ILE A 361 18.30 9.68 5.75
CA ILE A 361 19.17 9.61 4.55
C ILE A 361 20.64 9.48 4.94
N ASP A 362 21.09 10.19 5.96
CA ASP A 362 22.50 10.14 6.42
C ASP A 362 22.88 8.74 6.89
N GLU A 363 21.99 8.08 7.63
CA GLU A 363 22.22 6.71 8.08
C GLU A 363 22.17 5.70 6.94
N ALA A 364 21.26 5.87 5.97
CA ALA A 364 21.24 5.04 4.78
C ALA A 364 22.53 5.19 3.95
N LEU A 365 23.02 6.41 3.77
CA LEU A 365 24.30 6.67 3.11
C LEU A 365 25.48 6.08 3.90
N ARG A 366 25.48 6.15 5.23
CA ARG A 366 26.45 5.46 6.08
C ARG A 366 26.38 3.95 5.86
N GLY A 367 25.17 3.40 5.75
CA GLY A 367 24.94 1.99 5.49
C GLY A 367 25.58 1.50 4.18
N LEU A 368 25.65 2.33 3.13
CA LEU A 368 26.39 2.01 1.89
C LEU A 368 27.89 1.83 2.10
N ALA A 369 28.47 2.38 3.16
CA ALA A 369 29.88 2.22 3.50
C ALA A 369 30.13 1.13 4.56
N SER A 370 29.11 0.38 4.98
CA SER A 370 29.25 -0.70 5.98
C SER A 370 30.20 -1.79 5.50
N PRO A 371 30.98 -2.42 6.42
CA PRO A 371 31.79 -3.59 6.08
C PRO A 371 30.95 -4.80 5.64
N HIS A 372 29.69 -4.87 6.05
CA HIS A 372 28.78 -5.97 5.78
C HIS A 372 28.00 -5.77 4.47
N ALA A 373 28.16 -6.67 3.49
CA ALA A 373 27.48 -6.59 2.20
C ALA A 373 25.94 -6.57 2.34
N LEU A 374 25.39 -7.28 3.33
CA LEU A 374 23.94 -7.28 3.59
C LEU A 374 23.43 -5.88 3.98
N VAL A 375 24.18 -5.14 4.82
CA VAL A 375 23.83 -3.76 5.18
C VAL A 375 23.92 -2.84 3.96
N ARG A 376 25.02 -2.93 3.17
CA ARG A 376 25.16 -2.11 1.95
C ARG A 376 24.04 -2.37 0.94
N ARG A 377 23.66 -3.64 0.74
CA ARG A 377 22.54 -4.00 -0.13
C ARG A 377 21.21 -3.44 0.39
N HIS A 378 20.94 -3.59 1.70
CA HIS A 378 19.72 -3.06 2.31
C HIS A 378 19.68 -1.53 2.20
N ALA A 379 20.78 -0.84 2.48
CA ALA A 379 20.88 0.61 2.32
C ALA A 379 20.61 1.04 0.87
N ALA A 380 21.19 0.33 -0.11
CA ALA A 380 20.93 0.60 -1.52
C ALA A 380 19.45 0.43 -1.89
N SER A 381 18.75 -0.55 -1.28
CA SER A 381 17.31 -0.75 -1.54
C SER A 381 16.44 0.36 -0.97
N LEU A 382 16.81 0.93 0.18
CA LEU A 382 16.07 2.07 0.75
C LEU A 382 16.23 3.35 -0.08
N LEU A 383 17.38 3.51 -0.70
CA LEU A 383 17.72 4.69 -1.51
C LEU A 383 17.06 4.67 -2.92
N GLU A 384 16.22 3.68 -3.23
CA GLU A 384 15.31 3.70 -4.40
C GLU A 384 14.16 4.71 -4.23
N GLU A 385 13.90 5.18 -3.01
CA GLU A 385 12.74 6.01 -2.67
C GLU A 385 12.85 7.43 -3.27
N ARG A 386 12.12 7.67 -4.36
CA ARG A 386 12.06 8.97 -5.04
C ARG A 386 11.28 10.04 -4.29
N GLY A 387 10.36 9.63 -3.42
CA GLY A 387 9.55 10.54 -2.61
C GLY A 387 10.34 11.43 -1.66
N LEU A 388 11.65 11.18 -1.53
CA LEU A 388 12.58 12.02 -0.75
C LEU A 388 12.92 13.37 -1.41
N GLY A 389 12.55 13.56 -2.68
CA GLY A 389 12.71 14.82 -3.41
C GLY A 389 14.09 14.99 -4.11
N ALA A 390 14.19 16.02 -4.93
CA ALA A 390 15.36 16.25 -5.80
C ALA A 390 16.64 16.51 -5.00
N GLU A 391 16.59 17.27 -3.91
CA GLU A 391 17.75 17.57 -3.05
C GLU A 391 18.37 16.29 -2.46
N ALA A 392 17.54 15.34 -2.04
CA ALA A 392 18.00 14.02 -1.61
C ALA A 392 18.69 13.27 -2.75
N GLY A 393 18.12 13.35 -3.97
CA GLY A 393 18.69 12.74 -5.18
C GLY A 393 20.12 13.19 -5.47
N GLU A 394 20.46 14.47 -5.26
CA GLU A 394 21.81 14.98 -5.44
C GLU A 394 22.85 14.27 -4.56
N ARG A 395 22.46 13.77 -3.41
CA ARG A 395 23.31 13.04 -2.47
C ARG A 395 23.29 11.53 -2.71
N ILE A 396 22.13 10.99 -3.04
CA ILE A 396 21.88 9.55 -3.19
C ILE A 396 22.49 9.00 -4.47
N LEU A 397 22.26 9.67 -5.60
CA LEU A 397 22.64 9.13 -6.92
C LEU A 397 24.13 8.95 -7.12
N PRO A 398 25.01 9.89 -6.69
CA PRO A 398 26.46 9.66 -6.75
C PRO A 398 26.88 8.45 -5.91
N ALA A 399 26.29 8.26 -4.73
CA ALA A 399 26.63 7.16 -3.83
C ALA A 399 26.20 5.79 -4.41
N LEU A 400 25.01 5.71 -5.02
CA LEU A 400 24.58 4.51 -5.74
C LEU A 400 25.48 4.21 -6.95
N ALA A 401 25.83 5.22 -7.74
CA ALA A 401 26.72 5.05 -8.87
C ALA A 401 28.13 4.57 -8.46
N ASP A 402 28.65 5.04 -7.31
CA ASP A 402 29.91 4.56 -6.73
C ASP A 402 29.79 3.08 -6.32
N ARG A 403 28.70 2.68 -5.66
CA ARG A 403 28.48 1.26 -5.31
C ARG A 403 28.37 0.38 -6.55
N LEU A 404 27.68 0.82 -7.59
CA LEU A 404 27.62 0.10 -8.87
C LEU A 404 29.00 -0.11 -9.47
N ALA A 405 29.86 0.89 -9.43
CA ALA A 405 31.19 0.83 -10.05
C ALA A 405 32.21 0.02 -9.23
N HIS A 406 32.14 0.06 -7.90
CA HIS A 406 33.28 -0.35 -7.06
C HIS A 406 32.91 -1.40 -5.99
N ASP A 407 31.63 -1.76 -5.75
CA ASP A 407 31.33 -2.73 -4.71
C ASP A 407 31.75 -4.15 -5.13
N GLY A 408 32.47 -4.84 -4.25
CA GLY A 408 32.90 -6.22 -4.49
C GLY A 408 31.76 -7.25 -4.51
N ASN A 409 30.58 -6.91 -3.94
CA ASN A 409 29.45 -7.80 -3.86
C ASN A 409 28.43 -7.54 -4.98
N ALA A 410 28.10 -8.57 -5.74
CA ALA A 410 27.20 -8.45 -6.89
C ALA A 410 25.74 -8.09 -6.50
N ASP A 411 25.26 -8.50 -5.31
CA ASP A 411 23.93 -8.13 -4.84
C ASP A 411 23.82 -6.62 -4.56
N VAL A 412 24.90 -6.03 -4.05
CA VAL A 412 24.98 -4.59 -3.82
C VAL A 412 25.00 -3.84 -5.14
N ARG A 413 25.81 -4.28 -6.12
CA ARG A 413 25.87 -3.64 -7.44
C ARG A 413 24.53 -3.75 -8.18
N TRP A 414 23.88 -4.91 -8.10
CA TRP A 414 22.55 -5.12 -8.67
C TRP A 414 21.52 -4.17 -8.05
N GLN A 415 21.52 -4.04 -6.72
CA GLN A 415 20.61 -3.14 -6.02
C GLN A 415 20.88 -1.67 -6.34
N ALA A 416 22.14 -1.30 -6.51
CA ALA A 416 22.53 0.05 -6.92
C ALA A 416 21.99 0.41 -8.33
N VAL A 417 22.01 -0.55 -9.27
CA VAL A 417 21.38 -0.35 -10.60
C VAL A 417 19.89 -0.09 -10.44
N ARG A 418 19.20 -0.90 -9.64
CA ARG A 418 17.76 -0.72 -9.39
C ARG A 418 17.45 0.64 -8.80
N GLY A 419 18.26 1.08 -7.83
CA GLY A 419 18.13 2.43 -7.28
C GLY A 419 18.27 3.51 -8.35
N LEU A 420 19.32 3.44 -9.20
CA LEU A 420 19.48 4.39 -10.31
C LEU A 420 18.31 4.33 -11.31
N MET A 421 17.74 3.15 -11.57
CA MET A 421 16.58 2.98 -12.44
C MET A 421 15.35 3.64 -11.84
N ALA A 422 15.08 3.45 -10.55
CA ALA A 422 13.95 4.04 -9.85
C ALA A 422 13.94 5.58 -9.90
N TRP A 423 15.11 6.22 -9.94
CA TRP A 423 15.22 7.68 -10.03
C TRP A 423 15.06 8.23 -11.47
N LYS A 424 14.83 7.38 -12.47
CA LYS A 424 14.48 7.76 -13.85
C LYS A 424 15.40 8.86 -14.41
N ARG A 425 14.82 9.98 -14.87
CA ARG A 425 15.56 11.12 -15.46
C ARG A 425 16.60 11.75 -14.53
N ALA A 426 16.37 11.75 -13.22
CA ALA A 426 17.34 12.28 -12.27
C ALA A 426 18.66 11.51 -12.30
N ALA A 427 18.66 10.23 -12.68
CA ALA A 427 19.84 9.39 -12.78
C ALA A 427 20.62 9.51 -14.11
N LEU A 428 20.13 10.30 -15.09
CA LEU A 428 20.79 10.48 -16.40
C LEU A 428 22.27 10.89 -16.31
N PRO A 429 22.71 11.77 -15.38
CA PRO A 429 24.12 12.10 -15.23
C PRO A 429 25.04 10.89 -14.96
N TRP A 430 24.49 9.80 -14.39
CA TRP A 430 25.25 8.58 -14.04
C TRP A 430 25.12 7.45 -15.08
N GLN A 431 24.51 7.70 -16.23
CA GLN A 431 24.37 6.70 -17.31
C GLN A 431 25.72 6.10 -17.76
N ALA A 432 26.82 6.83 -17.61
CA ALA A 432 28.14 6.28 -17.96
C ALA A 432 28.51 5.06 -17.11
N ALA A 433 28.24 5.11 -15.80
CA ALA A 433 28.44 3.97 -14.90
C ALA A 433 27.49 2.81 -15.24
N VAL A 434 26.21 3.09 -15.53
CA VAL A 434 25.24 2.08 -15.94
C VAL A 434 25.64 1.43 -17.26
N ARG A 435 26.06 2.20 -18.28
CA ARG A 435 26.56 1.66 -19.56
C ARG A 435 27.83 0.80 -19.38
N HIS A 436 28.71 1.18 -18.47
CA HIS A 436 29.89 0.37 -18.15
C HIS A 436 29.46 -0.97 -17.54
N ALA A 437 28.60 -0.95 -16.53
CA ALA A 437 28.09 -2.15 -15.88
C ALA A 437 27.34 -3.07 -16.88
N ALA A 438 26.52 -2.51 -17.77
CA ALA A 438 25.80 -3.27 -18.80
C ALA A 438 26.71 -4.08 -19.74
N ARG A 439 27.96 -3.62 -19.94
CA ARG A 439 28.92 -4.26 -20.84
C ARG A 439 29.94 -5.13 -20.12
N HIS A 440 30.35 -4.74 -18.91
CA HIS A 440 31.58 -5.25 -18.30
C HIS A 440 31.41 -5.83 -16.90
N ASP A 441 30.24 -5.74 -16.26
CA ASP A 441 30.07 -6.37 -14.95
C ASP A 441 30.27 -7.88 -15.03
N ALA A 442 30.94 -8.45 -14.04
CA ALA A 442 31.22 -9.89 -13.99
C ALA A 442 29.93 -10.72 -13.92
N GLU A 443 28.88 -10.20 -13.27
CA GLU A 443 27.62 -10.90 -13.04
C GLU A 443 26.56 -10.58 -14.11
N GLU A 444 25.98 -11.63 -14.74
CA GLU A 444 24.98 -11.46 -15.80
C GLU A 444 23.75 -10.67 -15.33
N ARG A 445 23.24 -10.96 -14.14
CA ARG A 445 22.07 -10.25 -13.58
C ARG A 445 22.29 -8.75 -13.39
N VAL A 446 23.54 -8.32 -13.10
CA VAL A 446 23.88 -6.89 -13.01
C VAL A 446 23.91 -6.28 -14.41
N ARG A 447 24.51 -6.98 -15.39
CA ARG A 447 24.50 -6.55 -16.80
C ARG A 447 23.09 -6.40 -17.35
N GLU A 448 22.21 -7.35 -17.03
CA GLU A 448 20.82 -7.36 -17.48
C GLU A 448 20.02 -6.21 -16.86
N ALA A 449 20.09 -6.01 -15.54
CA ALA A 449 19.48 -4.89 -14.87
C ALA A 449 19.98 -3.53 -15.41
N ALA A 450 21.28 -3.43 -15.70
CA ALA A 450 21.84 -2.21 -16.28
C ALA A 450 21.36 -1.96 -17.71
N ARG A 451 21.15 -3.00 -18.52
CA ARG A 451 20.53 -2.88 -19.87
C ARG A 451 19.07 -2.42 -19.78
N GLN A 452 18.31 -2.99 -18.86
CA GLN A 452 16.93 -2.59 -18.59
C GLN A 452 16.88 -1.10 -18.17
N CYS A 453 17.70 -0.69 -17.22
CA CYS A 453 17.80 0.71 -16.78
C CYS A 453 18.04 1.67 -17.96
N LEU A 454 18.92 1.31 -18.90
CA LEU A 454 19.20 2.12 -20.09
C LEU A 454 18.03 2.16 -21.07
N GLY A 455 17.26 1.07 -21.21
CA GLY A 455 16.06 0.98 -22.03
C GLY A 455 14.95 1.89 -21.49
N GLU A 456 14.67 1.85 -20.20
CA GLU A 456 13.66 2.69 -19.56
C GLU A 456 14.03 4.18 -19.59
N GLN A 457 15.30 4.53 -19.39
CA GLN A 457 15.77 5.91 -19.47
C GLN A 457 15.81 6.46 -20.91
N GLY A 458 15.91 5.60 -21.92
CA GLY A 458 15.86 5.99 -23.33
C GLY A 458 14.44 6.17 -23.87
N SER A 459 13.45 5.64 -23.17
CA SER A 459 12.02 5.72 -23.52
C SER A 459 11.28 6.83 -22.75
N ALA A 460 11.91 7.45 -21.78
CA ALA A 460 11.43 8.58 -20.97
C ALA A 460 12.05 9.88 -21.45
#